data_90ed8d68638adfc812e077892540ba1b
#
_entry.id   90ed8d68638adfc812e077892540ba1b
#
_cell.length_a   1.000
_cell.length_b   1.000
_cell.length_c   1.000
_cell.angle_alpha   90.00
_cell.angle_beta   90.00
_cell.angle_gamma   90.00
#
_symmetry.space_group_name_H-M   'P 1'
#
loop_
_entity.id
_entity.type
_entity.pdbx_description
1 polymer ?
#
loop_
_entity_poly.entity_id
_entity_poly.type
_entity_poly.pdbx_seq_one_letter_code
_entity_poly.pdbx_strand_id
1 'polypeptide(L)'
;MNILRNAAVVSGALALAAVGFAGPAAADDTVPPSMLNTTCSLDQILAATKVVDPITYGELIEKYNTEPRWVQGGIVYHMNLLLQKPPAERQAEVNTLVGIFPEYVSLFTGAEPNANEIAAKCTTFPAEDPAVWNPAA
;
A
#
# COMPACT_ATOMS: atom_id res chain seq x y z
N MET A 1 9.63 -52.90 -18.79
CA MET A 1 10.17 -52.14 -19.92
C MET A 1 9.58 -50.76 -20.08
N ASN A 2 8.33 -50.64 -19.91
CA ASN A 2 7.64 -49.41 -20.23
C ASN A 2 7.45 -48.45 -19.02
N ILE A 3 7.94 -48.85 -17.89
CA ILE A 3 7.71 -48.16 -16.64
C ILE A 3 8.48 -46.83 -16.53
N LEU A 4 9.59 -46.78 -17.21
CA LEU A 4 10.48 -45.63 -17.11
C LEU A 4 9.99 -44.36 -17.80
N ARG A 5 9.06 -44.53 -18.72
CA ARG A 5 8.57 -43.36 -19.48
C ARG A 5 7.58 -42.50 -18.74
N ASN A 6 6.95 -43.06 -17.75
CA ASN A 6 5.89 -42.35 -17.04
C ASN A 6 6.41 -41.43 -15.96
N ALA A 7 7.59 -41.65 -15.46
CA ALA A 7 8.16 -40.84 -14.39
C ALA A 7 8.53 -39.43 -14.85
N ALA A 8 8.91 -39.27 -16.10
CA ALA A 8 9.36 -37.98 -16.62
C ALA A 8 8.22 -36.97 -16.77
N VAL A 9 7.02 -37.43 -16.98
CA VAL A 9 5.86 -36.53 -17.18
C VAL A 9 5.38 -35.91 -15.91
N VAL A 10 5.53 -36.62 -14.80
CA VAL A 10 5.06 -36.12 -13.49
C VAL A 10 5.87 -34.95 -13.00
N SER A 11 7.15 -34.94 -13.29
CA SER A 11 8.04 -33.89 -12.85
C SER A 11 7.72 -32.52 -13.45
N GLY A 12 7.29 -32.50 -14.69
CA GLY A 12 6.96 -31.25 -15.38
C GLY A 12 5.69 -30.59 -14.84
N ALA A 13 4.72 -31.38 -14.47
CA ALA A 13 3.47 -30.87 -13.95
C ALA A 13 3.65 -30.20 -12.57
N LEU A 14 4.50 -30.75 -11.75
CA LEU A 14 4.78 -30.18 -10.44
C LEU A 14 5.49 -28.83 -10.53
N ALA A 15 6.39 -28.69 -11.47
CA ALA A 15 7.09 -27.42 -11.67
C ALA A 15 6.14 -26.30 -12.10
N LEU A 16 5.20 -26.61 -12.96
CA LEU A 16 4.20 -25.62 -13.40
C LEU A 16 3.28 -25.16 -12.27
N ALA A 17 2.87 -26.07 -11.42
CA ALA A 17 2.03 -25.74 -10.29
C ALA A 17 2.74 -24.81 -9.30
N ALA A 18 4.00 -25.06 -9.03
CA ALA A 18 4.80 -24.22 -8.16
C ALA A 18 4.95 -22.80 -8.68
N VAL A 19 5.16 -22.64 -9.98
CA VAL A 19 5.27 -21.32 -10.62
C VAL A 19 3.95 -20.55 -10.55
N GLY A 20 2.83 -21.23 -10.73
CA GLY A 20 1.52 -20.58 -10.69
C GLY A 20 1.16 -20.02 -9.32
N PHE A 21 1.64 -20.62 -8.25
CA PHE A 21 1.39 -20.12 -6.91
C PHE A 21 2.33 -19.01 -6.47
N ALA A 22 3.56 -19.03 -6.93
CA ALA A 22 4.56 -18.07 -6.47
C ALA A 22 4.37 -16.68 -7.07
N GLY A 23 3.89 -16.57 -8.30
CA GLY A 23 3.88 -15.31 -9.03
C GLY A 23 2.90 -14.26 -8.50
N PRO A 24 1.59 -14.54 -8.37
CA PRO A 24 0.63 -13.49 -8.05
C PRO A 24 0.60 -13.10 -6.59
N ALA A 25 1.03 -13.96 -5.68
CA ALA A 25 0.86 -13.74 -4.25
C ALA A 25 1.89 -12.79 -3.63
N ALA A 26 3.01 -12.58 -4.28
CA ALA A 26 4.14 -11.88 -3.65
C ALA A 26 4.08 -10.37 -3.84
N ALA A 27 3.06 -9.86 -4.55
CA ALA A 27 3.41 -8.71 -5.29
C ALA A 27 3.34 -7.42 -4.56
N ASP A 28 2.40 -7.13 -3.72
CA ASP A 28 2.05 -5.73 -3.75
C ASP A 28 2.09 -4.98 -2.44
N ASP A 29 2.65 -5.56 -1.41
CA ASP A 29 2.79 -4.90 -0.12
C ASP A 29 4.18 -4.26 0.07
N THR A 30 4.97 -4.20 -0.99
CA THR A 30 6.28 -3.56 -0.96
C THR A 30 6.13 -2.04 -1.06
N VAL A 31 6.70 -1.34 -0.10
CA VAL A 31 6.71 0.12 -0.09
C VAL A 31 7.83 0.60 -1.03
N PRO A 32 7.52 1.43 -2.03
CA PRO A 32 8.55 2.01 -2.88
C PRO A 32 9.56 2.83 -2.07
N PRO A 33 10.83 2.90 -2.49
CA PRO A 33 11.86 3.62 -1.76
C PRO A 33 11.52 5.09 -1.48
N SER A 34 10.84 5.76 -2.40
CA SER A 34 10.42 7.14 -2.21
C SER A 34 9.45 7.30 -1.04
N MET A 35 8.55 6.35 -0.85
CA MET A 35 7.61 6.35 0.27
C MET A 35 8.26 5.85 1.56
N LEU A 36 9.20 4.91 1.49
CA LEU A 36 9.98 4.51 2.67
C LEU A 36 10.76 5.68 3.27
N ASN A 37 11.25 6.58 2.44
CA ASN A 37 12.09 7.70 2.85
C ASN A 37 11.33 9.02 2.97
N THR A 38 10.03 9.05 2.74
CA THR A 38 9.27 10.30 2.83
C THR A 38 9.30 10.88 4.23
N THR A 39 9.40 12.20 4.30
CA THR A 39 9.27 12.99 5.52
C THR A 39 7.91 13.68 5.63
N CYS A 40 7.04 13.44 4.66
CA CYS A 40 5.71 14.06 4.63
C CYS A 40 4.80 13.53 5.74
N SER A 41 3.89 14.39 6.18
CA SER A 41 2.79 13.99 7.04
C SER A 41 1.73 13.19 6.28
N LEU A 42 0.83 12.55 6.98
CA LEU A 42 -0.29 11.84 6.37
C LEU A 42 -1.17 12.77 5.53
N ASP A 43 -1.45 13.96 6.03
CA ASP A 43 -2.25 14.97 5.32
C ASP A 43 -1.55 15.40 4.02
N GLN A 44 -0.24 15.58 4.06
CA GLN A 44 0.55 15.91 2.86
C GLN A 44 0.52 14.80 1.82
N ILE A 45 0.60 13.55 2.26
CA ILE A 45 0.52 12.40 1.36
C ILE A 45 -0.87 12.32 0.73
N LEU A 46 -1.92 12.49 1.50
CA LEU A 46 -3.29 12.50 0.99
C LEU A 46 -3.53 13.65 0.00
N ALA A 47 -3.04 14.84 0.29
CA ALA A 47 -3.15 16.00 -0.59
C ALA A 47 -2.44 15.74 -1.92
N ALA A 48 -1.25 15.17 -1.90
CA ALA A 48 -0.51 14.81 -3.10
C ALA A 48 -1.21 13.68 -3.87
N THR A 49 -1.73 12.68 -3.17
CA THR A 49 -2.49 11.58 -3.78
C THR A 49 -3.73 12.10 -4.50
N LYS A 50 -4.43 13.07 -3.93
CA LYS A 50 -5.59 13.71 -4.57
C LYS A 50 -5.24 14.32 -5.94
N VAL A 51 -4.04 14.83 -6.09
CA VAL A 51 -3.56 15.44 -7.35
C VAL A 51 -3.04 14.39 -8.32
N VAL A 52 -2.25 13.44 -7.84
CA VAL A 52 -1.55 12.46 -8.67
C VAL A 52 -2.45 11.29 -9.08
N ASP A 53 -3.23 10.80 -8.13
CA ASP A 53 -4.13 9.66 -8.32
C ASP A 53 -5.47 9.93 -7.64
N PRO A 54 -6.30 10.78 -8.26
CA PRO A 54 -7.59 11.19 -7.69
C PRO A 54 -8.57 10.03 -7.52
N ILE A 55 -8.42 8.95 -8.28
CA ILE A 55 -9.27 7.77 -8.17
C ILE A 55 -8.98 7.05 -6.86
N THR A 56 -7.74 6.68 -6.63
CA THR A 56 -7.32 6.04 -5.38
C THR A 56 -7.65 6.91 -4.17
N TYR A 57 -7.38 8.21 -4.26
CA TYR A 57 -7.76 9.15 -3.20
C TYR A 57 -9.27 9.11 -2.92
N GLY A 58 -10.09 9.19 -3.97
CA GLY A 58 -11.55 9.22 -3.84
C GLY A 58 -12.09 7.95 -3.19
N GLU A 59 -11.67 6.80 -3.65
CA GLU A 59 -12.09 5.50 -3.11
C GLU A 59 -11.71 5.36 -1.63
N LEU A 60 -10.50 5.76 -1.28
CA LEU A 60 -9.98 5.66 0.06
C LEU A 60 -10.72 6.58 1.03
N ILE A 61 -10.96 7.82 0.64
CA ILE A 61 -11.67 8.81 1.46
C ILE A 61 -13.16 8.47 1.58
N GLU A 62 -13.79 7.99 0.51
CA GLU A 62 -15.15 7.51 0.58
C GLU A 62 -15.29 6.38 1.58
N LYS A 63 -14.42 5.38 1.49
CA LYS A 63 -14.41 4.27 2.45
C LYS A 63 -14.20 4.78 3.88
N TYR A 64 -13.20 5.63 4.10
CA TYR A 64 -12.92 6.21 5.42
C TYR A 64 -14.14 6.89 6.02
N ASN A 65 -14.87 7.67 5.23
CA ASN A 65 -16.05 8.39 5.70
C ASN A 65 -17.25 7.48 5.99
N THR A 66 -17.24 6.24 5.48
CA THR A 66 -18.26 5.23 5.84
C THR A 66 -17.93 4.46 7.11
N GLU A 67 -16.69 4.54 7.58
CA GLU A 67 -16.27 3.82 8.79
C GLU A 67 -16.82 4.48 10.07
N PRO A 68 -17.09 3.68 11.11
CA PRO A 68 -17.39 4.22 12.43
C PRO A 68 -16.24 5.09 12.97
N ARG A 69 -16.58 6.08 13.77
CA ARG A 69 -15.57 7.03 14.28
C ARG A 69 -14.38 6.39 15.01
N TRP A 70 -14.61 5.31 15.71
CA TRP A 70 -13.52 4.61 16.40
C TRP A 70 -12.58 3.90 15.42
N VAL A 71 -13.10 3.41 14.29
CA VAL A 71 -12.28 2.87 13.21
C VAL A 71 -11.49 3.96 12.53
N GLN A 72 -12.13 5.10 12.22
CA GLN A 72 -11.46 6.26 11.64
C GLN A 72 -10.27 6.69 12.51
N GLY A 73 -10.49 6.79 13.81
CA GLY A 73 -9.42 7.12 14.76
C GLY A 73 -8.27 6.10 14.75
N GLY A 74 -8.60 4.83 14.67
CA GLY A 74 -7.61 3.75 14.56
C GLY A 74 -6.78 3.83 13.28
N ILE A 75 -7.42 4.08 12.15
CA ILE A 75 -6.76 4.25 10.85
C ILE A 75 -5.76 5.40 10.91
N VAL A 76 -6.19 6.58 11.34
CA VAL A 76 -5.34 7.77 11.44
C VAL A 76 -4.17 7.53 12.40
N TYR A 77 -4.44 6.91 13.55
CA TYR A 77 -3.41 6.58 14.52
C TYR A 77 -2.33 5.68 13.94
N HIS A 78 -2.72 4.56 13.32
CA HIS A 78 -1.76 3.61 12.77
C HIS A 78 -0.99 4.15 11.57
N MET A 79 -1.63 4.94 10.72
CA MET A 79 -0.95 5.58 9.59
C MET A 79 0.08 6.61 10.06
N ASN A 80 -0.25 7.40 11.07
CA ASN A 80 0.72 8.33 11.65
C ASN A 80 1.86 7.59 12.36
N LEU A 81 1.56 6.50 13.05
CA LEU A 81 2.59 5.68 13.70
C LEU A 81 3.58 5.13 12.65
N LEU A 82 3.08 4.65 11.52
CA LEU A 82 3.91 4.21 10.40
C LEU A 82 4.87 5.31 9.95
N LEU A 83 4.35 6.51 9.73
CA LEU A 83 5.16 7.65 9.27
C LEU A 83 6.18 8.15 10.31
N GLN A 84 5.92 7.93 11.58
CA GLN A 84 6.85 8.27 12.66
C GLN A 84 8.01 7.28 12.78
N LYS A 85 7.87 6.08 12.23
CA LYS A 85 8.93 5.08 12.27
C LYS A 85 10.09 5.46 11.34
N PRO A 86 11.33 5.07 11.69
CA PRO A 86 12.46 5.18 10.79
C PRO A 86 12.21 4.42 9.48
N PRO A 87 12.76 4.89 8.35
CA PRO A 87 12.56 4.21 7.06
C PRO A 87 12.81 2.71 7.07
N ALA A 88 13.83 2.25 7.79
CA ALA A 88 14.18 0.84 7.89
C ALA A 88 13.08 -0.03 8.55
N GLU A 89 12.20 0.55 9.36
CA GLU A 89 11.14 -0.16 10.07
C GLU A 89 9.78 -0.04 9.38
N ARG A 90 9.64 0.83 8.39
CA ARG A 90 8.35 1.10 7.74
C ARG A 90 7.80 -0.09 6.98
N GLN A 91 8.64 -0.85 6.30
CA GLN A 91 8.17 -2.04 5.58
C GLN A 91 7.57 -3.09 6.53
N ALA A 92 8.18 -3.30 7.68
CA ALA A 92 7.65 -4.23 8.69
C ALA A 92 6.31 -3.76 9.25
N GLU A 93 6.15 -2.44 9.46
CA GLU A 93 4.88 -1.86 9.91
C GLU A 93 3.79 -2.02 8.84
N VAL A 94 4.10 -1.77 7.57
CA VAL A 94 3.17 -2.00 6.46
C VAL A 94 2.71 -3.45 6.45
N ASN A 95 3.62 -4.40 6.59
CA ASN A 95 3.27 -5.82 6.64
C ASN A 95 2.29 -6.16 7.77
N THR A 96 2.40 -5.47 8.89
CA THR A 96 1.45 -5.59 10.01
C THR A 96 0.11 -4.97 9.66
N LEU A 97 0.11 -3.78 9.09
CA LEU A 97 -1.11 -3.03 8.76
C LEU A 97 -1.92 -3.67 7.65
N VAL A 98 -1.31 -4.38 6.72
CA VAL A 98 -2.01 -5.16 5.69
C VAL A 98 -3.01 -6.14 6.30
N GLY A 99 -2.71 -6.71 7.44
CA GLY A 99 -3.62 -7.61 8.15
C GLY A 99 -4.78 -6.92 8.86
N ILE A 100 -4.70 -5.60 9.06
CA ILE A 100 -5.68 -4.83 9.84
C ILE A 100 -6.46 -3.88 8.94
N PHE A 101 -5.76 -3.10 8.12
CA PHE A 101 -6.32 -2.05 7.27
C PHE A 101 -5.79 -2.15 5.84
N PRO A 102 -6.03 -3.26 5.11
CA PRO A 102 -5.42 -3.51 3.81
C PRO A 102 -5.71 -2.41 2.78
N GLU A 103 -6.90 -1.84 2.78
CA GLU A 103 -7.30 -0.82 1.81
C GLU A 103 -6.53 0.49 1.99
N TYR A 104 -6.21 0.84 3.23
CA TYR A 104 -5.52 2.10 3.53
C TYR A 104 -4.00 2.01 3.30
N VAL A 105 -3.48 0.81 3.36
CA VAL A 105 -2.05 0.56 3.08
C VAL A 105 -1.69 0.90 1.64
N SER A 106 -2.66 0.88 0.73
CA SER A 106 -2.46 1.24 -0.68
C SER A 106 -1.89 2.64 -0.89
N LEU A 107 -2.08 3.56 0.06
CA LEU A 107 -1.41 4.87 0.03
C LEU A 107 0.12 4.76 -0.01
N PHE A 108 0.66 3.71 0.57
CA PHE A 108 2.11 3.52 0.70
C PHE A 108 2.66 2.50 -0.27
N THR A 109 1.82 1.61 -0.80
CA THR A 109 2.22 0.50 -1.65
C THR A 109 1.77 0.64 -3.11
N GLY A 110 1.31 1.82 -3.49
CA GLY A 110 0.87 2.11 -4.84
C GLY A 110 1.95 1.92 -5.90
N ALA A 111 1.55 1.94 -7.17
CA ALA A 111 2.48 1.80 -8.29
C ALA A 111 3.62 2.80 -8.19
N GLU A 112 4.84 2.35 -8.45
CA GLU A 112 6.05 3.12 -8.24
C GLU A 112 6.05 4.50 -8.92
N PRO A 113 5.59 4.66 -10.18
CA PRO A 113 5.53 5.99 -10.80
C PRO A 113 4.66 6.98 -10.01
N ASN A 114 3.48 6.57 -9.56
CA ASN A 114 2.60 7.41 -8.75
C ASN A 114 3.19 7.68 -7.37
N ALA A 115 3.75 6.67 -6.73
CA ALA A 115 4.37 6.81 -5.41
C ALA A 115 5.54 7.80 -5.45
N ASN A 116 6.37 7.74 -6.48
CA ASN A 116 7.48 8.68 -6.67
C ASN A 116 6.97 10.12 -6.86
N GLU A 117 5.92 10.32 -7.63
CA GLU A 117 5.33 11.63 -7.86
C GLU A 117 4.66 12.18 -6.60
N ILE A 118 3.94 11.34 -5.86
CA ILE A 118 3.35 11.71 -4.58
C ILE A 118 4.43 12.14 -3.59
N ALA A 119 5.49 11.35 -3.45
CA ALA A 119 6.60 11.68 -2.56
C ALA A 119 7.33 12.96 -2.96
N ALA A 120 7.42 13.25 -4.25
CA ALA A 120 8.01 14.50 -4.74
C ALA A 120 7.14 15.72 -4.48
N LYS A 121 5.83 15.58 -4.55
CA LYS A 121 4.87 16.68 -4.42
C LYS A 121 4.40 16.94 -3.00
N CYS A 122 4.41 15.94 -2.14
CA CYS A 122 3.77 16.04 -0.83
C CYS A 122 4.33 17.17 0.02
N THR A 123 5.61 17.48 -0.07
CA THR A 123 6.24 18.57 0.69
C THR A 123 5.74 19.96 0.30
N THR A 124 5.06 20.10 -0.83
CA THR A 124 4.49 21.38 -1.27
C THR A 124 3.15 21.70 -0.62
N PHE A 125 2.56 20.74 0.06
CA PHE A 125 1.28 20.90 0.75
C PHE A 125 1.49 21.19 2.25
N PRO A 126 0.49 21.79 2.92
CA PRO A 126 0.57 22.01 4.36
C PRO A 126 0.71 20.69 5.14
N ALA A 127 1.49 20.72 6.20
CA ALA A 127 1.70 19.54 7.06
C ALA A 127 0.40 19.08 7.75
N GLU A 128 -0.49 20.00 8.03
CA GLU A 128 -1.81 19.74 8.56
C GLU A 128 -2.86 20.36 7.64
N ASP A 129 -3.76 19.53 7.14
CA ASP A 129 -4.85 19.95 6.27
C ASP A 129 -6.08 19.06 6.49
N PRO A 130 -6.95 19.41 7.43
CA PRO A 130 -8.16 18.65 7.71
C PRO A 130 -9.09 18.46 6.51
N ALA A 131 -9.02 19.35 5.52
CA ALA A 131 -9.85 19.29 4.34
C ALA A 131 -9.58 18.07 3.47
N VAL A 132 -8.39 17.46 3.54
CA VAL A 132 -8.07 16.26 2.77
C VAL A 132 -8.90 15.03 3.18
N TRP A 133 -9.50 15.08 4.37
CA TRP A 133 -10.37 14.02 4.88
C TRP A 133 -11.84 14.21 4.50
N ASN A 134 -12.16 15.33 3.87
CA ASN A 134 -13.51 15.66 3.45
C ASN A 134 -13.54 16.08 1.98
N PRO A 135 -13.88 15.19 1.05
CA PRO A 135 -13.86 15.49 -0.39
C PRO A 135 -14.90 16.53 -0.80
N ALA A 136 -15.91 16.77 0.02
CA ALA A 136 -16.95 17.78 -0.24
C ALA A 136 -16.54 19.20 0.18
N ALA A 137 -15.43 19.31 0.86
CA ALA A 137 -14.87 20.62 1.24
C ALA A 137 -13.92 21.20 0.11
#